data_a3ed7855b0d61b55b9607e35d2ba4c50
#
_entry.id   a3ed7855b0d61b55b9607e35d2ba4c50
#
_cell.length_a   1.000
_cell.length_b   1.000
_cell.length_c   1.000
_cell.angle_alpha   90.00
_cell.angle_beta   90.00
_cell.angle_gamma   90.00
#
_symmetry.space_group_name_H-M   'P 1'
#
loop_
_entity.id
_entity.type
_entity.pdbx_description
1 polymer ?
#
loop_
_entity_poly.entity_id
_entity_poly.type
_entity_poly.pdbx_seq_one_letter_code
_entity_poly.pdbx_strand_id
1 'polypeptide(L)'
;MSEDCLDLTSEMMKNLYRSEEASARGEAAIIVISLFFVGLLVVAFTSNPIATGTQPGERAPIFTSEAYNGNGWQTFVFDDLLTPEWSPNSTGEAPWIAVEFLDTDCGFCKKSAEDVGNWAEQYSSSVWDGPEVIFIAIAVEFVGDSSRAEIKEFRDTYEHTFAYVDDLDVDIAADWDVGATPTYFLVQPDGMVAWNSGQSSNSIGWDAVNEEVFPLTDYTGDNYIELNEAIEQLTKKYGGGTQ
;
A
#
# COMPACT_ATOMS: atom_id res chain seq x y z
N MET A 1 5.06 82.05 25.88
CA MET A 1 6.15 81.19 25.39
C MET A 1 6.28 79.90 26.25
N SER A 2 5.17 79.33 26.77
CA SER A 2 5.24 78.21 27.71
C SER A 2 4.24 77.03 27.36
N GLU A 3 3.26 77.30 26.55
CA GLU A 3 2.27 76.19 26.22
C GLU A 3 2.69 75.36 25.00
N ASP A 4 3.31 75.97 24.00
CA ASP A 4 3.75 75.27 22.79
C ASP A 4 4.89 74.25 23.04
N CYS A 5 5.67 74.43 24.08
CA CYS A 5 6.80 73.54 24.41
C CYS A 5 6.33 72.25 25.11
N LEU A 6 5.21 72.31 25.84
CA LEU A 6 4.57 71.13 26.52
C LEU A 6 3.80 70.20 25.55
N ASP A 7 3.23 70.83 24.52
CA ASP A 7 2.47 70.07 23.52
C ASP A 7 3.39 69.26 22.60
N LEU A 8 4.53 69.85 22.17
CA LEU A 8 5.56 69.16 21.36
C LEU A 8 6.19 67.94 22.08
N THR A 9 6.38 68.04 23.40
CA THR A 9 6.93 66.94 24.18
C THR A 9 5.93 65.84 24.39
N SER A 10 4.63 66.15 24.49
CA SER A 10 3.54 65.15 24.58
C SER A 10 3.34 64.40 23.28
N GLU A 11 3.40 65.05 22.12
CA GLU A 11 3.33 64.42 20.81
C GLU A 11 4.54 63.53 20.50
N MET A 12 5.73 63.99 20.83
CA MET A 12 6.97 63.22 20.69
C MET A 12 6.94 61.95 21.56
N MET A 13 6.48 62.04 22.82
CA MET A 13 6.34 60.85 23.67
C MET A 13 5.28 59.86 23.16
N LYS A 14 4.16 60.34 22.64
CA LYS A 14 3.13 59.46 22.02
C LYS A 14 3.67 58.75 20.79
N ASN A 15 4.46 59.40 19.98
CA ASN A 15 5.04 58.77 18.77
C ASN A 15 6.16 57.76 19.14
N LEU A 16 6.94 57.98 20.18
CA LEU A 16 7.93 57.03 20.71
C LEU A 16 7.21 55.78 21.29
N TYR A 17 6.16 55.94 22.08
CA TYR A 17 5.39 54.83 22.61
C TYR A 17 4.71 54.01 21.50
N ARG A 18 4.22 54.67 20.46
CA ARG A 18 3.60 53.99 19.31
C ARG A 18 4.61 53.22 18.46
N SER A 19 5.86 53.70 18.40
CA SER A 19 6.94 52.98 17.70
C SER A 19 7.44 51.75 18.47
N GLU A 20 7.48 51.83 19.80
CA GLU A 20 7.85 50.66 20.64
C GLU A 20 6.78 49.60 20.65
N GLU A 21 5.49 49.93 20.69
CA GLU A 21 4.39 48.93 20.56
C GLU A 21 4.38 48.31 19.17
N ALA A 22 4.65 49.04 18.12
CA ALA A 22 4.73 48.49 16.75
C ALA A 22 5.94 47.55 16.59
N SER A 23 7.07 47.85 17.21
CA SER A 23 8.27 47.03 17.25
C SER A 23 8.01 45.73 18.03
N ALA A 24 7.43 45.80 19.22
CA ALA A 24 7.10 44.64 20.04
C ALA A 24 6.09 43.68 19.36
N ARG A 25 5.12 44.22 18.65
CA ARG A 25 4.17 43.42 17.85
C ARG A 25 4.86 42.75 16.66
N GLY A 26 5.79 43.44 16.02
CA GLY A 26 6.62 42.88 14.92
C GLY A 26 7.50 41.74 15.41
N GLU A 27 8.18 41.92 16.54
CA GLU A 27 9.03 40.87 17.13
C GLU A 27 8.22 39.67 17.58
N ALA A 28 7.05 39.84 18.22
CA ALA A 28 6.14 38.77 18.59
C ALA A 28 5.63 38.00 17.36
N ALA A 29 5.30 38.70 16.28
CA ALA A 29 4.87 38.04 15.03
C ALA A 29 6.01 37.20 14.40
N ILE A 30 7.22 37.70 14.40
CA ILE A 30 8.41 36.98 13.90
C ILE A 30 8.64 35.70 14.73
N ILE A 31 8.55 35.80 16.07
CA ILE A 31 8.74 34.65 16.96
C ILE A 31 7.65 33.56 16.68
N VAL A 32 6.39 33.97 16.56
CA VAL A 32 5.28 33.04 16.29
C VAL A 32 5.45 32.35 14.93
N ILE A 33 5.81 33.14 13.91
CA ILE A 33 6.06 32.59 12.56
C ILE A 33 7.24 31.63 12.59
N SER A 34 8.33 31.98 13.27
CA SER A 34 9.52 31.14 13.39
C SER A 34 9.21 29.83 14.12
N LEU A 35 8.45 29.87 15.22
CA LEU A 35 8.02 28.67 15.95
C LEU A 35 7.11 27.80 15.10
N PHE A 36 6.23 28.40 14.30
CA PHE A 36 5.38 27.66 13.36
C PHE A 36 6.22 26.93 12.30
N PHE A 37 7.20 27.62 11.69
CA PHE A 37 8.10 26.97 10.73
C PHE A 37 8.99 25.89 11.35
N VAL A 38 9.50 26.12 12.57
CA VAL A 38 10.24 25.09 13.30
C VAL A 38 9.35 23.88 13.60
N GLY A 39 8.09 24.11 14.01
CA GLY A 39 7.11 23.04 14.20
C GLY A 39 6.83 22.26 12.92
N LEU A 40 6.65 22.93 11.78
CA LEU A 40 6.51 22.29 10.48
C LEU A 40 7.76 21.48 10.09
N LEU A 41 8.95 22.02 10.32
CA LEU A 41 10.20 21.29 10.07
C LEU A 41 10.32 20.06 10.95
N VAL A 42 10.01 20.17 12.24
CA VAL A 42 10.02 19.01 13.15
C VAL A 42 9.06 17.93 12.64
N VAL A 43 7.81 18.27 12.27
CA VAL A 43 6.87 17.32 11.70
C VAL A 43 7.41 16.73 10.41
N ALA A 44 7.95 17.53 9.50
CA ALA A 44 8.50 17.05 8.22
C ALA A 44 9.71 16.12 8.39
N PHE A 45 10.54 16.32 9.41
CA PHE A 45 11.70 15.47 9.67
C PHE A 45 11.40 14.27 10.60
N THR A 46 10.29 14.29 11.34
CA THR A 46 9.89 13.17 12.22
C THR A 46 8.86 12.25 11.58
N SER A 47 8.12 12.71 10.56
CA SER A 47 7.29 11.85 9.73
C SER A 47 8.15 11.27 8.61
N ASN A 48 8.53 10.01 8.70
CA ASN A 48 8.97 9.26 7.52
C ASN A 48 7.68 8.86 6.78
N PRO A 49 7.32 9.52 5.67
CA PRO A 49 6.20 9.02 4.87
C PRO A 49 6.60 7.64 4.35
N ILE A 50 5.77 6.64 4.61
CA ILE A 50 5.93 5.33 3.98
C ILE A 50 5.84 5.56 2.48
N ALA A 51 6.86 5.12 1.74
CA ALA A 51 6.87 5.23 0.29
C ALA A 51 5.73 4.38 -0.30
N THR A 52 5.05 4.91 -1.30
CA THR A 52 4.15 4.11 -2.14
C THR A 52 5.00 3.41 -3.19
N GLY A 53 4.82 2.11 -3.32
CA GLY A 53 5.58 1.29 -4.25
C GLY A 53 5.28 -0.20 -4.08
N THR A 54 6.11 -1.04 -4.65
CA THR A 54 5.87 -2.48 -4.76
C THR A 54 6.96 -3.34 -4.12
N GLN A 55 7.92 -2.70 -3.46
CA GLN A 55 8.94 -3.43 -2.71
C GLN A 55 8.43 -3.79 -1.31
N PRO A 56 8.90 -4.90 -0.72
CA PRO A 56 8.58 -5.23 0.67
C PRO A 56 8.87 -4.06 1.61
N GLY A 57 7.85 -3.64 2.38
CA GLY A 57 7.90 -2.49 3.27
C GLY A 57 7.41 -1.18 2.65
N GLU A 58 6.99 -1.16 1.40
CA GLU A 58 6.31 -0.02 0.77
C GLU A 58 4.79 -0.22 0.81
N ARG A 59 4.04 0.85 0.73
CA ARG A 59 2.58 0.81 0.64
C ARG A 59 2.17 0.52 -0.81
N ALA A 60 1.41 -0.54 -1.03
CA ALA A 60 0.88 -0.91 -2.33
C ALA A 60 0.08 0.26 -2.97
N PRO A 61 0.25 0.52 -4.27
CA PRO A 61 -0.58 1.48 -4.98
C PRO A 61 -2.06 1.08 -4.92
N ILE A 62 -2.92 2.03 -4.55
CA ILE A 62 -4.38 1.82 -4.56
C ILE A 62 -4.94 2.11 -5.95
N PHE A 63 -6.00 1.42 -6.31
CA PHE A 63 -6.64 1.61 -7.61
C PHE A 63 -8.16 1.36 -7.54
N THR A 64 -8.85 1.83 -8.58
CA THR A 64 -10.26 1.53 -8.82
C THR A 64 -10.41 1.14 -10.29
N SER A 65 -11.04 0.01 -10.55
CA SER A 65 -11.34 -0.49 -11.90
C SER A 65 -12.61 -1.32 -11.90
N GLU A 66 -12.97 -1.88 -13.04
CA GLU A 66 -14.05 -2.87 -13.15
C GLU A 66 -13.49 -4.27 -12.93
N ALA A 67 -14.21 -5.11 -12.19
CA ALA A 67 -13.84 -6.50 -11.99
C ALA A 67 -14.99 -7.45 -12.28
N TYR A 68 -14.65 -8.63 -12.80
CA TYR A 68 -15.56 -9.74 -12.99
C TYR A 68 -15.47 -10.72 -11.81
N ASN A 69 -16.58 -10.92 -11.11
CA ASN A 69 -16.67 -11.78 -9.92
C ASN A 69 -17.41 -13.11 -10.14
N GLY A 70 -17.69 -13.47 -11.40
CA GLY A 70 -18.48 -14.65 -11.76
C GLY A 70 -19.95 -14.35 -12.03
N ASN A 71 -20.50 -13.23 -11.55
CA ASN A 71 -21.89 -12.82 -11.75
C ASN A 71 -22.05 -11.62 -12.70
N GLY A 72 -20.97 -10.88 -12.94
CA GLY A 72 -20.96 -9.70 -13.80
C GLY A 72 -19.77 -8.80 -13.49
N TRP A 73 -19.61 -7.80 -14.34
CA TRP A 73 -18.64 -6.72 -14.14
C TRP A 73 -19.21 -5.70 -13.16
N GLN A 74 -18.42 -5.29 -12.20
CA GLN A 74 -18.78 -4.27 -11.22
C GLN A 74 -17.55 -3.49 -10.78
N THR A 75 -17.76 -2.27 -10.31
CA THR A 75 -16.67 -1.44 -9.79
C THR A 75 -15.98 -2.13 -8.62
N PHE A 76 -14.67 -2.22 -8.70
CA PHE A 76 -13.78 -2.77 -7.70
C PHE A 76 -12.86 -1.68 -7.17
N VAL A 77 -12.79 -1.54 -5.86
CA VAL A 77 -11.94 -0.57 -5.17
C VAL A 77 -10.97 -1.36 -4.30
N PHE A 78 -9.68 -1.31 -4.62
CA PHE A 78 -8.67 -2.07 -3.89
C PHE A 78 -8.58 -1.65 -2.41
N ASP A 79 -8.73 -0.35 -2.13
CA ASP A 79 -8.69 0.22 -0.78
C ASP A 79 -9.79 -0.36 0.15
N ASP A 80 -10.91 -0.80 -0.40
CA ASP A 80 -12.01 -1.43 0.37
C ASP A 80 -11.63 -2.79 0.97
N LEU A 81 -10.55 -3.43 0.49
CA LEU A 81 -10.01 -4.67 1.05
C LEU A 81 -9.08 -4.43 2.24
N LEU A 82 -8.62 -3.20 2.43
CA LEU A 82 -7.63 -2.88 3.43
C LEU A 82 -8.25 -2.64 4.82
N THR A 83 -7.47 -2.90 5.84
CA THR A 83 -7.77 -2.62 7.25
C THR A 83 -6.66 -1.70 7.80
N PRO A 84 -6.75 -0.38 7.57
CA PRO A 84 -5.64 0.55 7.87
C PRO A 84 -5.19 0.57 9.34
N GLU A 85 -6.08 0.21 10.28
CA GLU A 85 -5.77 0.13 11.70
C GLU A 85 -5.15 -1.22 12.11
N TRP A 86 -4.98 -2.15 11.15
CA TRP A 86 -4.34 -3.43 11.44
C TRP A 86 -2.89 -3.21 11.91
N SER A 87 -2.48 -4.03 12.87
CA SER A 87 -1.08 -4.14 13.29
C SER A 87 -0.77 -5.59 13.64
N PRO A 88 0.50 -6.03 13.56
CA PRO A 88 0.91 -7.41 13.84
C PRO A 88 0.54 -7.92 15.23
N ASN A 89 0.32 -7.01 16.18
CA ASN A 89 -0.07 -7.31 17.55
C ASN A 89 -1.57 -7.07 17.80
N SER A 90 -2.35 -6.78 16.77
CA SER A 90 -3.80 -6.61 16.91
C SER A 90 -4.46 -7.96 17.16
N THR A 91 -5.48 -7.96 18.01
CA THR A 91 -6.29 -9.16 18.29
C THR A 91 -7.39 -9.38 17.24
N GLY A 92 -7.48 -8.52 16.23
CA GLY A 92 -8.47 -8.60 15.17
C GLY A 92 -7.94 -9.43 13.99
N GLU A 93 -8.75 -10.36 13.53
CA GLU A 93 -8.51 -11.04 12.27
C GLU A 93 -8.78 -10.06 11.12
N ALA A 94 -7.78 -9.86 10.28
CA ALA A 94 -7.90 -9.07 9.06
C ALA A 94 -7.28 -9.86 7.90
N PRO A 95 -7.93 -9.93 6.74
CA PRO A 95 -7.44 -10.72 5.63
C PRO A 95 -6.18 -10.13 5.03
N TRP A 96 -5.28 -10.99 4.60
CA TRP A 96 -4.17 -10.66 3.71
C TRP A 96 -4.66 -10.67 2.27
N ILE A 97 -3.93 -10.04 1.37
CA ILE A 97 -4.34 -9.96 -0.03
C ILE A 97 -3.23 -10.52 -0.91
N ALA A 98 -3.55 -11.57 -1.66
CA ALA A 98 -2.71 -12.11 -2.72
C ALA A 98 -3.16 -11.51 -4.06
N VAL A 99 -2.24 -10.80 -4.72
CA VAL A 99 -2.49 -10.15 -6.01
C VAL A 99 -1.69 -10.87 -7.07
N GLU A 100 -2.36 -11.35 -8.12
CA GLU A 100 -1.75 -11.89 -9.32
C GLU A 100 -1.94 -10.92 -10.49
N PHE A 101 -0.87 -10.53 -11.15
CA PHE A 101 -0.94 -9.94 -12.49
C PHE A 101 -0.80 -11.06 -13.52
N LEU A 102 -1.80 -11.21 -14.35
CA LEU A 102 -1.83 -12.24 -15.39
C LEU A 102 -2.23 -11.66 -16.75
N ASP A 103 -1.80 -12.33 -17.79
CA ASP A 103 -2.26 -12.10 -19.15
C ASP A 103 -2.92 -13.40 -19.65
N THR A 104 -4.12 -13.29 -20.21
CA THR A 104 -4.91 -14.45 -20.63
C THR A 104 -4.25 -15.25 -21.75
N ASP A 105 -3.33 -14.65 -22.50
CA ASP A 105 -2.53 -15.29 -23.53
C ASP A 105 -1.16 -15.79 -23.06
N CYS A 106 -0.76 -15.43 -21.86
CA CYS A 106 0.50 -15.87 -21.27
C CYS A 106 0.50 -17.39 -20.98
N GLY A 107 1.44 -18.11 -21.56
CA GLY A 107 1.56 -19.55 -21.36
C GLY A 107 1.93 -19.96 -19.92
N PHE A 108 2.69 -19.13 -19.21
CA PHE A 108 3.05 -19.36 -17.81
C PHE A 108 1.86 -19.14 -16.89
N CYS A 109 1.02 -18.12 -17.15
CA CYS A 109 -0.20 -17.87 -16.40
C CYS A 109 -1.18 -19.08 -16.56
N LYS A 110 -1.35 -19.58 -17.78
CA LYS A 110 -2.16 -20.79 -18.04
C LYS A 110 -1.63 -22.01 -17.28
N LYS A 111 -0.31 -22.12 -17.13
CA LYS A 111 0.31 -23.26 -16.43
C LYS A 111 0.15 -23.18 -14.91
N SER A 112 0.19 -21.97 -14.32
CA SER A 112 0.06 -21.78 -12.87
C SER A 112 -1.40 -21.64 -12.41
N ALA A 113 -2.35 -21.45 -13.33
CA ALA A 113 -3.72 -21.10 -12.98
C ALA A 113 -4.41 -22.14 -12.04
N GLU A 114 -4.20 -23.44 -12.27
CA GLU A 114 -4.76 -24.50 -11.41
C GLU A 114 -4.20 -24.41 -9.98
N ASP A 115 -2.89 -24.17 -9.85
CA ASP A 115 -2.22 -24.02 -8.54
C ASP A 115 -2.74 -22.80 -7.80
N VAL A 116 -2.87 -21.64 -8.49
CA VAL A 116 -3.41 -20.40 -7.91
C VAL A 116 -4.85 -20.60 -7.42
N GLY A 117 -5.69 -21.29 -8.19
CA GLY A 117 -7.05 -21.65 -7.77
C GLY A 117 -7.06 -22.50 -6.51
N ASN A 118 -6.22 -23.53 -6.45
CA ASN A 118 -6.08 -24.41 -5.29
C ASN A 118 -5.58 -23.64 -4.04
N TRP A 119 -4.61 -22.72 -4.21
CA TRP A 119 -4.14 -21.89 -3.11
C TRP A 119 -5.26 -20.94 -2.62
N ALA A 120 -6.02 -20.34 -3.51
CA ALA A 120 -7.14 -19.48 -3.13
C ALA A 120 -8.18 -20.24 -2.28
N GLU A 121 -8.51 -21.46 -2.65
CA GLU A 121 -9.40 -22.31 -1.85
C GLU A 121 -8.78 -22.72 -0.51
N GLN A 122 -7.51 -23.09 -0.51
CA GLN A 122 -6.78 -23.51 0.69
C GLN A 122 -6.75 -22.40 1.74
N TYR A 123 -6.32 -21.19 1.35
CA TYR A 123 -6.05 -20.08 2.29
C TYR A 123 -7.31 -19.28 2.66
N SER A 124 -8.46 -19.51 2.01
CA SER A 124 -9.77 -19.01 2.43
C SER A 124 -10.58 -20.03 3.24
N SER A 125 -10.09 -21.27 3.36
CA SER A 125 -10.82 -22.37 3.99
C SER A 125 -10.73 -22.35 5.52
N SER A 126 -11.74 -22.92 6.19
CA SER A 126 -11.76 -23.06 7.66
C SER A 126 -10.77 -24.10 8.22
N VAL A 127 -10.07 -24.85 7.36
CA VAL A 127 -8.98 -25.78 7.76
C VAL A 127 -7.60 -25.13 7.76
N TRP A 128 -7.50 -23.96 7.15
CA TRP A 128 -6.29 -23.15 7.21
C TRP A 128 -6.12 -22.57 8.62
N ASP A 129 -4.94 -22.72 9.21
CA ASP A 129 -4.64 -22.29 10.58
C ASP A 129 -3.99 -20.89 10.67
N GLY A 130 -3.90 -20.17 9.53
CA GLY A 130 -3.44 -18.80 9.41
C GLY A 130 -4.59 -17.81 9.19
N PRO A 131 -4.29 -16.51 9.06
CA PRO A 131 -5.28 -15.51 8.67
C PRO A 131 -5.79 -15.78 7.25
N GLU A 132 -7.03 -15.40 6.99
CA GLU A 132 -7.62 -15.48 5.64
C GLU A 132 -6.77 -14.73 4.62
N VAL A 133 -6.65 -15.29 3.42
CA VAL A 133 -6.01 -14.62 2.29
C VAL A 133 -7.03 -14.45 1.16
N ILE A 134 -7.34 -13.20 0.84
CA ILE A 134 -8.18 -12.84 -0.30
C ILE A 134 -7.31 -12.83 -1.55
N PHE A 135 -7.71 -13.60 -2.57
CA PHE A 135 -7.05 -13.59 -3.87
C PHE A 135 -7.76 -12.63 -4.82
N ILE A 136 -6.98 -11.91 -5.61
CA ILE A 136 -7.46 -11.11 -6.75
C ILE A 136 -6.51 -11.31 -7.93
N ALA A 137 -7.04 -11.32 -9.14
CA ALA A 137 -6.26 -11.32 -10.37
C ALA A 137 -6.45 -9.97 -11.08
N ILE A 138 -5.36 -9.37 -11.55
CA ILE A 138 -5.35 -8.17 -12.37
C ILE A 138 -4.98 -8.62 -13.78
N ALA A 139 -5.95 -8.58 -14.69
CA ALA A 139 -5.78 -9.05 -16.06
C ALA A 139 -5.25 -7.92 -16.95
N VAL A 140 -4.03 -8.09 -17.41
CA VAL A 140 -3.31 -7.14 -18.26
C VAL A 140 -3.22 -7.62 -19.71
N GLU A 141 -2.87 -6.73 -20.63
CA GLU A 141 -2.60 -7.04 -22.04
C GLU A 141 -1.14 -6.74 -22.37
N PHE A 142 -0.25 -7.69 -22.10
CA PHE A 142 1.17 -7.61 -22.50
C PHE A 142 1.45 -8.41 -23.77
N VAL A 143 0.67 -9.45 -24.01
CA VAL A 143 0.85 -10.35 -25.16
C VAL A 143 -0.52 -10.57 -25.81
N GLY A 144 -0.59 -10.47 -27.12
CA GLY A 144 -1.84 -10.73 -27.84
C GLY A 144 -2.76 -9.51 -27.93
N ASP A 145 -4.05 -9.75 -27.90
CA ASP A 145 -5.14 -8.78 -28.04
C ASP A 145 -6.27 -9.24 -27.12
N SER A 146 -6.04 -9.09 -25.82
CA SER A 146 -6.94 -9.60 -24.78
C SER A 146 -8.23 -8.77 -24.67
N SER A 147 -9.28 -9.38 -24.18
CA SER A 147 -10.60 -8.78 -24.03
C SER A 147 -11.27 -9.17 -22.73
N ARG A 148 -12.27 -8.42 -22.29
CA ARG A 148 -13.12 -8.79 -21.15
C ARG A 148 -13.80 -10.15 -21.29
N ALA A 149 -14.05 -10.59 -22.53
CA ALA A 149 -14.61 -11.91 -22.78
C ALA A 149 -13.59 -13.03 -22.46
N GLU A 150 -12.33 -12.81 -22.84
CA GLU A 150 -11.23 -13.74 -22.55
C GLU A 150 -10.87 -13.77 -21.07
N ILE A 151 -10.89 -12.62 -20.39
CA ILE A 151 -10.74 -12.56 -18.93
C ILE A 151 -11.79 -13.44 -18.24
N LYS A 152 -13.07 -13.29 -18.65
CA LYS A 152 -14.16 -14.13 -18.15
C LYS A 152 -13.94 -15.61 -18.48
N GLU A 153 -13.58 -15.93 -19.72
CA GLU A 153 -13.34 -17.30 -20.17
C GLU A 153 -12.19 -17.95 -19.39
N PHE A 154 -11.10 -17.22 -19.17
CA PHE A 154 -9.96 -17.69 -18.39
C PHE A 154 -10.38 -18.05 -16.96
N ARG A 155 -11.03 -17.11 -16.25
CA ARG A 155 -11.55 -17.35 -14.90
C ARG A 155 -12.48 -18.55 -14.81
N ASP A 156 -13.43 -18.66 -15.74
CA ASP A 156 -14.42 -19.73 -15.76
C ASP A 156 -13.78 -21.08 -16.13
N THR A 157 -12.76 -21.09 -17.01
CA THR A 157 -12.04 -22.29 -17.43
C THR A 157 -11.30 -22.95 -16.27
N TYR A 158 -10.66 -22.12 -15.41
CA TYR A 158 -9.92 -22.60 -14.24
C TYR A 158 -10.78 -22.63 -12.97
N GLU A 159 -12.10 -22.37 -13.08
CA GLU A 159 -13.07 -22.39 -11.98
C GLU A 159 -12.69 -21.48 -10.79
N HIS A 160 -11.98 -20.36 -11.06
CA HIS A 160 -11.54 -19.44 -10.02
C HIS A 160 -12.73 -18.76 -9.34
N THR A 161 -12.68 -18.68 -8.01
CA THR A 161 -13.76 -18.07 -7.19
C THR A 161 -13.55 -16.60 -6.90
N PHE A 162 -12.34 -16.08 -7.06
CA PHE A 162 -11.95 -14.70 -6.78
C PHE A 162 -12.19 -13.75 -7.97
N ALA A 163 -12.05 -12.44 -7.71
CA ALA A 163 -12.30 -11.38 -8.67
C ALA A 163 -11.15 -11.24 -9.69
N TYR A 164 -11.53 -10.93 -10.93
CA TYR A 164 -10.64 -10.61 -12.03
C TYR A 164 -10.82 -9.15 -12.40
N VAL A 165 -9.85 -8.31 -12.10
CA VAL A 165 -9.82 -6.87 -12.36
C VAL A 165 -9.37 -6.63 -13.80
N ASP A 166 -10.07 -5.76 -14.49
CA ASP A 166 -9.72 -5.30 -15.84
C ASP A 166 -8.62 -4.25 -15.78
N ASP A 167 -7.48 -4.55 -16.36
CA ASP A 167 -6.34 -3.65 -16.55
C ASP A 167 -5.76 -3.83 -17.98
N LEU A 168 -6.66 -3.95 -18.97
CA LEU A 168 -6.27 -4.11 -20.37
C LEU A 168 -5.56 -2.86 -20.92
N ASP A 169 -5.70 -1.71 -20.29
CA ASP A 169 -4.96 -0.48 -20.57
C ASP A 169 -3.60 -0.38 -19.87
N VAL A 170 -3.29 -1.36 -19.02
CA VAL A 170 -2.03 -1.53 -18.26
C VAL A 170 -1.67 -0.38 -17.31
N ASP A 171 -2.64 0.43 -16.91
CA ASP A 171 -2.42 1.56 -16.02
C ASP A 171 -2.10 1.10 -14.59
N ILE A 172 -2.82 0.07 -14.09
CA ILE A 172 -2.55 -0.52 -12.76
C ILE A 172 -1.19 -1.23 -12.77
N ALA A 173 -0.89 -2.00 -13.82
CA ALA A 173 0.41 -2.66 -13.97
C ALA A 173 1.56 -1.66 -13.98
N ALA A 174 1.40 -0.50 -14.62
CA ALA A 174 2.39 0.56 -14.62
C ALA A 174 2.60 1.15 -13.22
N ASP A 175 1.53 1.41 -12.46
CA ASP A 175 1.59 1.91 -11.09
C ASP A 175 2.24 0.89 -10.13
N TRP A 176 2.08 -0.40 -10.42
CA TRP A 176 2.66 -1.51 -9.66
C TRP A 176 4.04 -1.96 -10.17
N ASP A 177 4.63 -1.24 -11.12
CA ASP A 177 5.94 -1.56 -11.74
C ASP A 177 6.01 -3.01 -12.26
N VAL A 178 4.91 -3.50 -12.84
CA VAL A 178 4.79 -4.85 -13.38
C VAL A 178 5.02 -4.82 -14.88
N GLY A 179 6.06 -5.51 -15.34
CA GLY A 179 6.41 -5.60 -16.77
C GLY A 179 6.36 -7.02 -17.35
N ALA A 180 5.90 -8.00 -16.58
CA ALA A 180 5.82 -9.40 -17.02
C ALA A 180 4.74 -10.16 -16.25
N THR A 181 4.22 -11.25 -16.83
CA THR A 181 3.24 -12.13 -16.21
C THR A 181 3.69 -13.61 -16.22
N PRO A 182 3.32 -14.39 -15.22
CA PRO A 182 2.63 -13.96 -13.99
C PRO A 182 3.58 -13.20 -13.05
N THR A 183 3.06 -12.22 -12.33
CA THR A 183 3.75 -11.57 -11.21
C THR A 183 2.81 -11.57 -10.01
N TYR A 184 3.34 -11.91 -8.84
CA TYR A 184 2.58 -12.08 -7.62
C TYR A 184 3.03 -11.10 -6.55
N PHE A 185 2.07 -10.63 -5.75
CA PHE A 185 2.31 -9.84 -4.55
C PHE A 185 1.53 -10.41 -3.38
N LEU A 186 2.10 -10.30 -2.20
CA LEU A 186 1.38 -10.52 -0.94
C LEU A 186 1.35 -9.19 -0.20
N VAL A 187 0.15 -8.70 0.08
CA VAL A 187 -0.09 -7.42 0.75
C VAL A 187 -0.68 -7.67 2.13
N GLN A 188 -0.14 -6.97 3.13
CA GLN A 188 -0.64 -7.01 4.51
C GLN A 188 -2.01 -6.32 4.61
N PRO A 189 -2.79 -6.61 5.65
CA PRO A 189 -4.10 -5.98 5.82
C PRO A 189 -4.08 -4.46 5.86
N ASP A 190 -2.99 -3.84 6.31
CA ASP A 190 -2.82 -2.38 6.34
C ASP A 190 -2.37 -1.76 5.00
N GLY A 191 -2.20 -2.60 3.99
CA GLY A 191 -1.78 -2.18 2.65
C GLY A 191 -0.27 -2.17 2.41
N MET A 192 0.54 -2.66 3.34
CA MET A 192 1.99 -2.80 3.12
C MET A 192 2.28 -4.01 2.25
N VAL A 193 3.15 -3.88 1.26
CA VAL A 193 3.67 -5.01 0.48
C VAL A 193 4.54 -5.85 1.39
N ALA A 194 4.14 -7.09 1.62
CA ALA A 194 4.90 -8.03 2.43
C ALA A 194 5.91 -8.82 1.58
N TRP A 195 5.58 -9.06 0.33
CA TRP A 195 6.43 -9.80 -0.61
C TRP A 195 5.98 -9.56 -2.05
N ASN A 196 6.92 -9.68 -2.97
CA ASN A 196 6.62 -9.77 -4.39
C ASN A 196 7.51 -10.82 -5.09
N SER A 197 7.03 -11.38 -6.18
CA SER A 197 7.73 -12.41 -6.96
C SER A 197 8.81 -11.88 -7.88
N GLY A 198 9.05 -10.55 -7.92
CA GLY A 198 10.09 -9.95 -8.76
C GLY A 198 11.49 -10.43 -8.38
N GLN A 199 12.35 -10.60 -9.35
CA GLN A 199 13.69 -11.20 -9.17
C GLN A 199 14.55 -10.54 -8.08
N SER A 200 14.40 -9.24 -7.84
CA SER A 200 15.17 -8.50 -6.84
C SER A 200 14.65 -8.64 -5.42
N SER A 201 13.40 -9.06 -5.23
CA SER A 201 12.70 -9.09 -3.95
C SER A 201 12.06 -10.43 -3.61
N ASN A 202 12.10 -11.40 -4.53
CA ASN A 202 11.47 -12.72 -4.33
C ASN A 202 11.92 -13.44 -3.05
N SER A 203 13.19 -13.32 -2.68
CA SER A 203 13.76 -14.03 -1.51
C SER A 203 13.66 -13.29 -0.18
N ILE A 204 12.97 -12.15 -0.15
CA ILE A 204 12.82 -11.33 1.06
C ILE A 204 11.35 -11.06 1.35
N GLY A 205 11.02 -11.00 2.65
CA GLY A 205 9.71 -10.58 3.14
C GLY A 205 9.84 -9.38 4.07
N TRP A 206 8.74 -8.67 4.29
CA TRP A 206 8.65 -7.57 5.22
C TRP A 206 8.21 -8.02 6.61
N ASP A 207 8.98 -7.61 7.62
CA ASP A 207 8.64 -7.79 9.02
C ASP A 207 7.98 -6.53 9.59
N ALA A 208 6.67 -6.56 9.74
CA ALA A 208 5.89 -5.43 10.25
C ALA A 208 6.15 -5.11 11.73
N VAL A 209 6.75 -6.03 12.52
CA VAL A 209 7.09 -5.77 13.93
C VAL A 209 8.40 -5.02 14.05
N ASN A 210 9.40 -5.44 13.29
CA ASN A 210 10.74 -4.86 13.34
C ASN A 210 10.94 -3.75 12.29
N GLU A 211 9.98 -3.57 11.38
CA GLU A 211 10.03 -2.63 10.26
C GLU A 211 11.30 -2.81 9.41
N GLU A 212 11.61 -4.06 9.09
CA GLU A 212 12.78 -4.43 8.29
C GLU A 212 12.47 -5.59 7.34
N VAL A 213 13.26 -5.74 6.30
CA VAL A 213 13.21 -6.91 5.41
C VAL A 213 14.00 -8.07 6.00
N PHE A 214 13.52 -9.28 5.80
CA PHE A 214 14.20 -10.49 6.23
C PHE A 214 14.17 -11.57 5.13
N PRO A 215 15.15 -12.50 5.11
CA PRO A 215 15.18 -13.57 4.12
C PRO A 215 14.07 -14.58 4.35
N LEU A 216 13.39 -14.97 3.27
CA LEU A 216 12.47 -16.10 3.24
C LEU A 216 13.24 -17.40 2.98
N THR A 217 12.67 -18.52 3.42
CA THR A 217 13.22 -19.85 3.22
C THR A 217 12.61 -20.48 1.98
N ASP A 218 13.42 -20.85 1.02
CA ASP A 218 13.02 -21.69 -0.09
C ASP A 218 12.92 -23.14 0.40
N TYR A 219 11.70 -23.67 0.43
CA TYR A 219 11.42 -25.05 0.86
C TYR A 219 11.58 -26.07 -0.26
N THR A 220 11.49 -25.65 -1.51
CA THR A 220 11.64 -26.51 -2.69
C THR A 220 13.10 -26.68 -3.11
N GLY A 221 13.96 -25.71 -2.80
CA GLY A 221 15.39 -25.73 -3.11
C GLY A 221 15.72 -25.35 -4.56
N ASP A 222 14.81 -24.68 -5.24
CA ASP A 222 14.99 -24.22 -6.61
C ASP A 222 15.51 -22.77 -6.73
N ASN A 223 15.74 -22.11 -5.60
CA ASN A 223 16.16 -20.72 -5.43
C ASN A 223 15.09 -19.71 -5.83
N TYR A 224 13.84 -20.09 -5.74
CA TYR A 224 12.68 -19.23 -5.99
C TYR A 224 11.63 -19.46 -4.90
N ILE A 225 11.08 -18.39 -4.34
CA ILE A 225 9.97 -18.46 -3.39
C ILE A 225 8.67 -18.39 -4.17
N GLU A 226 7.83 -19.40 -4.07
CA GLU A 226 6.50 -19.40 -4.63
C GLU A 226 5.51 -18.63 -3.75
N LEU A 227 4.37 -18.20 -4.31
CA LEU A 227 3.36 -17.44 -3.59
C LEU A 227 2.87 -18.17 -2.33
N ASN A 228 2.62 -19.47 -2.40
CA ASN A 228 2.19 -20.29 -1.26
C ASN A 228 3.25 -20.32 -0.15
N GLU A 229 4.54 -20.42 -0.50
CA GLU A 229 5.64 -20.39 0.47
C GLU A 229 5.72 -19.02 1.16
N ALA A 230 5.54 -17.92 0.40
CA ALA A 230 5.49 -16.57 0.94
C ALA A 230 4.27 -16.39 1.88
N ILE A 231 3.08 -16.86 1.48
CA ILE A 231 1.89 -16.84 2.31
C ILE A 231 2.15 -17.58 3.62
N GLU A 232 2.63 -18.82 3.57
CA GLU A 232 2.85 -19.61 4.79
C GLU A 232 3.85 -18.98 5.74
N GLN A 233 4.94 -18.44 5.24
CA GLN A 233 5.98 -17.85 6.08
C GLN A 233 5.56 -16.50 6.68
N LEU A 234 4.86 -15.67 5.91
CA LEU A 234 4.55 -14.31 6.32
C LEU A 234 3.24 -14.22 7.11
N THR A 235 2.19 -14.91 6.70
CA THR A 235 0.90 -14.83 7.39
C THR A 235 0.92 -15.54 8.74
N LYS A 236 1.53 -16.72 8.84
CA LYS A 236 1.65 -17.46 10.10
C LYS A 236 2.52 -16.74 11.13
N LYS A 237 3.47 -15.92 10.70
CA LYS A 237 4.28 -15.11 11.62
C LYS A 237 3.42 -14.13 12.43
N TYR A 238 2.31 -13.64 11.84
CA TYR A 238 1.44 -12.63 12.42
C TYR A 238 0.01 -13.14 12.67
N GLY A 239 -0.34 -14.29 12.14
CA GLY A 239 -1.59 -14.96 12.47
C GLY A 239 -1.53 -15.46 13.90
N GLY A 240 -2.39 -14.95 14.76
CA GLY A 240 -2.48 -15.35 16.17
C GLY A 240 -2.96 -16.78 16.37
N GLY A 241 -2.19 -17.75 15.91
CA GLY A 241 -2.27 -19.12 16.40
C GLY A 241 -1.90 -19.10 17.88
N THR A 242 -2.84 -19.38 18.75
CA THR A 242 -2.62 -19.68 20.16
C THR A 242 -1.49 -20.68 20.31
N GLN A 243 -0.33 -20.23 20.81
CA GLN A 243 0.68 -21.10 21.41
C GLN A 243 0.13 -21.74 22.68
#